data_7cf983cac359297665cb2f2f6286c0c3
#
_entry.id   7cf983cac359297665cb2f2f6286c0c3
#
_cell.length_a   1.000
_cell.length_b   1.000
_cell.length_c   1.000
_cell.angle_alpha   90.00
_cell.angle_beta   90.00
_cell.angle_gamma   90.00
#
_symmetry.space_group_name_H-M   'P 1'
#
loop_
_entity.id
_entity.type
_entity.pdbx_description
1 polymer ?
#
loop_
_entity_poly.entity_id
_entity_poly.type
_entity_poly.pdbx_seq_one_letter_code
_entity_poly.pdbx_strand_id
1 'polypeptide(L)'
;KKDENGSNFNFIINKEPIFIKGANYIPPDFFNHRASKKYKRVIKDALDANMNMLRVWGGGIYENEEFYELCNANGILIWQDFMFACCMIPSGINEKLDKEFKLVINRLKKHPSIAIWCGNNESLTGWKKWGWQKQYNLHGEDSIKTWNTYNQIFNQHLYFDDSISNNYNYWPSSPSSGTNQLQNKYSGNQHEWGVWFGQLPFNQYSKNAGRFISEYGIQSLPEINTIKRFEPSIDNWSLETKELQFRQRSKMPWIKEGYDGFDMIDYYINIYFPKPNNLQEVIYLSQITQALALQTAAESHRKNKPYTMGTLFWQIDDVWPTISWSTVDYFGNWKAAHYAIKEAYKPIIICAEEKNNHLKIYVINDNLKPISGTIKIKLKTLNGIIIKKWEKKIIAETNKNQIFLNIPLQSIFNNKNKNSVFVDMKILSNNKIIDSGIHYFVKPKDIALENASIIATIEKNVIKLKSNTLAKNIYLSSND
;
A
#
# COMPACT_ATOMS: atom_id res chain seq x y z
N LYS A 1 6.48 7.00 -22.44
CA LYS A 1 7.30 6.46 -23.55
C LYS A 1 6.96 5.00 -23.76
N LYS A 2 6.94 4.56 -25.01
CA LYS A 2 6.83 3.13 -25.36
C LYS A 2 8.19 2.46 -25.22
N ASP A 3 8.19 1.23 -24.73
CA ASP A 3 9.33 0.31 -24.72
C ASP A 3 8.92 -1.03 -25.36
N GLU A 4 9.81 -2.01 -25.39
CA GLU A 4 9.56 -3.33 -25.97
C GLU A 4 8.41 -4.11 -25.29
N ASN A 5 8.06 -3.74 -24.06
CA ASN A 5 7.05 -4.41 -23.25
C ASN A 5 5.75 -3.60 -23.10
N GLY A 6 5.60 -2.44 -23.77
CA GLY A 6 4.39 -1.63 -23.70
C GLY A 6 4.67 -0.14 -23.51
N SER A 7 3.97 0.51 -22.57
CA SER A 7 4.15 1.94 -22.27
C SER A 7 4.41 2.17 -20.80
N ASN A 8 5.47 2.90 -20.47
CA ASN A 8 5.78 3.25 -19.09
C ASN A 8 4.69 4.17 -18.51
N PHE A 9 4.55 4.12 -17.18
CA PHE A 9 3.71 5.01 -16.39
C PHE A 9 4.56 5.53 -15.24
N ASN A 10 5.15 6.69 -15.40
CA ASN A 10 6.10 7.26 -14.44
C ASN A 10 5.94 8.78 -14.33
N PHE A 11 6.28 9.32 -13.18
CA PHE A 11 6.30 10.75 -12.92
C PHE A 11 7.72 11.27 -13.06
N ILE A 12 7.87 12.39 -13.77
CA ILE A 12 9.15 13.07 -14.00
C ILE A 12 9.05 14.45 -13.34
N ILE A 13 9.89 14.69 -12.34
CA ILE A 13 9.95 15.96 -11.63
C ILE A 13 11.36 16.55 -11.83
N ASN A 14 11.44 17.78 -12.29
CA ASN A 14 12.72 18.44 -12.60
C ASN A 14 13.63 17.60 -13.51
N LYS A 15 13.04 16.94 -14.50
CA LYS A 15 13.70 16.04 -15.48
C LYS A 15 14.15 14.68 -14.93
N GLU A 16 13.92 14.40 -13.64
CA GLU A 16 14.28 13.12 -13.02
C GLU A 16 13.05 12.24 -12.85
N PRO A 17 13.08 10.96 -13.24
CA PRO A 17 12.01 10.02 -12.97
C PRO A 17 11.99 9.69 -11.47
N ILE A 18 10.81 9.78 -10.84
CA ILE A 18 10.66 9.53 -9.40
C ILE A 18 9.84 8.27 -9.19
N PHE A 19 10.31 7.39 -8.31
CA PHE A 19 9.50 6.26 -7.84
C PHE A 19 8.44 6.79 -6.87
N ILE A 20 7.17 6.60 -7.21
CA ILE A 20 6.04 7.02 -6.37
C ILE A 20 5.82 6.01 -5.23
N LYS A 21 5.81 6.52 -4.02
CA LYS A 21 5.54 5.80 -2.76
C LYS A 21 4.42 6.51 -2.05
N GLY A 22 3.29 5.84 -1.86
CA GLY A 22 2.15 6.53 -1.26
C GLY A 22 0.98 5.61 -0.94
N ALA A 23 -0.15 6.25 -0.77
CA ALA A 23 -1.40 5.59 -0.42
C ALA A 23 -2.60 6.26 -1.09
N ASN A 24 -3.71 5.53 -1.11
CA ASN A 24 -5.02 6.11 -1.36
C ASN A 24 -5.50 6.83 -0.11
N TYR A 25 -6.04 8.00 -0.29
CA TYR A 25 -6.59 8.88 0.73
C TYR A 25 -8.11 8.98 0.55
N ILE A 26 -8.83 8.83 1.65
CA ILE A 26 -10.25 9.12 1.76
C ILE A 26 -10.45 10.26 2.75
N PRO A 27 -11.61 10.98 2.78
CA PRO A 27 -11.83 12.00 3.78
C PRO A 27 -11.64 11.45 5.21
N PRO A 28 -10.85 12.09 6.09
CA PRO A 28 -10.53 11.54 7.42
C PRO A 28 -11.67 11.67 8.44
N ASP A 29 -12.83 12.15 8.00
CA ASP A 29 -14.07 12.19 8.75
C ASP A 29 -15.27 12.28 7.80
N PHE A 30 -16.40 11.74 8.23
CA PHE A 30 -17.65 11.82 7.49
C PHE A 30 -18.19 13.26 7.39
N PHE A 31 -17.89 14.09 8.40
CA PHE A 31 -18.27 15.50 8.42
C PHE A 31 -17.09 16.40 8.06
N ASN A 32 -17.22 17.14 6.98
CA ASN A 32 -16.16 17.95 6.40
C ASN A 32 -15.49 18.92 7.41
N HIS A 33 -16.25 19.59 8.25
CA HIS A 33 -15.68 20.50 9.27
C HIS A 33 -14.85 19.78 10.35
N ARG A 34 -15.03 18.47 10.54
CA ARG A 34 -14.18 17.66 11.41
C ARG A 34 -12.98 17.10 10.63
N ALA A 35 -13.18 16.78 9.35
CA ALA A 35 -12.13 16.29 8.46
C ALA A 35 -10.97 17.31 8.39
N SER A 36 -11.27 18.59 8.20
CA SER A 36 -10.24 19.65 8.09
C SER A 36 -9.33 19.72 9.32
N LYS A 37 -9.83 19.46 10.52
CA LYS A 37 -9.02 19.42 11.75
C LYS A 37 -8.00 18.27 11.78
N LYS A 38 -8.15 17.28 10.91
CA LYS A 38 -7.28 16.08 10.83
C LYS A 38 -6.25 16.16 9.71
N TYR A 39 -6.35 17.10 8.77
CA TYR A 39 -5.45 17.16 7.60
C TYR A 39 -3.98 17.20 7.99
N LYS A 40 -3.60 18.06 8.94
CA LYS A 40 -2.19 18.17 9.40
C LYS A 40 -1.66 16.85 9.92
N ARG A 41 -2.49 16.07 10.64
CA ARG A 41 -2.11 14.73 11.13
C ARG A 41 -1.92 13.78 9.98
N VAL A 42 -2.89 13.65 9.06
CA VAL A 42 -2.81 12.70 7.93
C VAL A 42 -1.60 13.00 7.04
N ILE A 43 -1.36 14.29 6.74
CA ILE A 43 -0.16 14.67 5.96
C ILE A 43 1.12 14.34 6.74
N LYS A 44 1.15 14.58 8.05
CA LYS A 44 2.29 14.22 8.89
C LYS A 44 2.50 12.69 8.91
N ASP A 45 1.45 11.90 9.04
CA ASP A 45 1.52 10.43 9.01
C ASP A 45 2.10 9.94 7.67
N ALA A 46 1.67 10.53 6.56
CA ALA A 46 2.22 10.23 5.23
C ALA A 46 3.72 10.56 5.13
N LEU A 47 4.13 11.74 5.61
CA LEU A 47 5.54 12.17 5.61
C LEU A 47 6.40 11.28 6.51
N ASP A 48 5.93 10.99 7.72
CA ASP A 48 6.64 10.14 8.67
C ASP A 48 6.81 8.70 8.15
N ALA A 49 5.92 8.28 7.24
CA ALA A 49 6.02 7.00 6.53
C ALA A 49 6.77 7.08 5.19
N ASN A 50 7.50 8.17 4.91
CA ASN A 50 8.29 8.38 3.68
C ASN A 50 7.46 8.34 2.39
N MET A 51 6.19 8.73 2.44
CA MET A 51 5.35 8.87 1.26
C MET A 51 5.65 10.16 0.51
N ASN A 52 5.49 10.15 -0.80
CA ASN A 52 5.64 11.30 -1.69
C ASN A 52 4.41 11.56 -2.56
N MET A 53 3.35 10.75 -2.44
CA MET A 53 2.08 10.95 -3.13
C MET A 53 0.91 10.44 -2.31
N LEU A 54 -0.22 11.16 -2.39
CA LEU A 54 -1.53 10.70 -1.96
C LEU A 54 -2.49 10.72 -3.15
N ARG A 55 -3.30 9.67 -3.30
CA ARG A 55 -4.40 9.66 -4.27
C ARG A 55 -5.68 10.03 -3.55
N VAL A 56 -6.23 11.20 -3.89
CA VAL A 56 -7.57 11.62 -3.46
C VAL A 56 -8.57 10.81 -4.28
N TRP A 57 -9.12 9.77 -3.65
CA TRP A 57 -9.97 8.78 -4.29
C TRP A 57 -11.34 9.34 -4.68
N GLY A 58 -11.84 8.94 -5.86
CA GLY A 58 -13.07 9.45 -6.46
C GLY A 58 -14.37 9.08 -5.75
N GLY A 59 -14.33 8.26 -4.69
CA GLY A 59 -15.47 7.98 -3.82
C GLY A 59 -15.55 8.89 -2.59
N GLY A 60 -14.69 9.90 -2.51
CA GLY A 60 -14.65 10.88 -1.42
C GLY A 60 -15.26 12.22 -1.81
N ILE A 61 -14.53 13.29 -1.54
CA ILE A 61 -14.87 14.68 -1.87
C ILE A 61 -13.65 15.41 -2.43
N TYR A 62 -13.86 16.52 -3.12
CA TYR A 62 -12.80 17.48 -3.39
C TYR A 62 -12.51 18.24 -2.09
N GLU A 63 -11.35 18.01 -1.50
CA GLU A 63 -10.98 18.53 -0.19
C GLU A 63 -10.92 20.06 -0.14
N ASN A 64 -10.84 20.62 1.07
CA ASN A 64 -10.68 22.07 1.27
C ASN A 64 -9.29 22.54 0.83
N GLU A 65 -9.14 23.83 0.56
CA GLU A 65 -7.87 24.45 0.15
C GLU A 65 -6.72 24.10 1.10
N GLU A 66 -6.96 24.09 2.41
CA GLU A 66 -5.95 23.77 3.44
C GLU A 66 -5.28 22.41 3.19
N PHE A 67 -6.00 21.40 2.71
CA PHE A 67 -5.43 20.11 2.39
C PHE A 67 -4.38 20.21 1.28
N TYR A 68 -4.72 20.89 0.19
CA TYR A 68 -3.82 21.05 -0.95
C TYR A 68 -2.63 21.97 -0.63
N GLU A 69 -2.86 23.02 0.17
CA GLU A 69 -1.79 23.89 0.67
C GLU A 69 -0.81 23.14 1.56
N LEU A 70 -1.27 22.26 2.42
CA LEU A 70 -0.42 21.37 3.21
C LEU A 70 0.39 20.41 2.33
N CYS A 71 -0.22 19.86 1.28
CA CYS A 71 0.50 19.01 0.31
C CYS A 71 1.57 19.82 -0.46
N ASN A 72 1.24 21.04 -0.91
CA ASN A 72 2.19 21.94 -1.57
C ASN A 72 3.40 22.24 -0.67
N ALA A 73 3.12 22.62 0.59
CA ALA A 73 4.16 23.02 1.54
C ALA A 73 5.10 21.87 1.93
N ASN A 74 4.61 20.64 1.87
CA ASN A 74 5.34 19.45 2.30
C ASN A 74 5.86 18.58 1.14
N GLY A 75 5.63 18.97 -0.11
CA GLY A 75 6.09 18.22 -1.28
C GLY A 75 5.40 16.88 -1.49
N ILE A 76 4.17 16.73 -1.01
CA ILE A 76 3.32 15.56 -1.29
C ILE A 76 2.61 15.79 -2.62
N LEU A 77 2.88 14.95 -3.59
CA LEU A 77 2.18 14.94 -4.87
C LEU A 77 0.75 14.46 -4.68
N ILE A 78 -0.17 14.96 -5.49
CA ILE A 78 -1.57 14.55 -5.50
C ILE A 78 -1.92 13.89 -6.84
N TRP A 79 -2.45 12.69 -6.76
CA TRP A 79 -3.27 12.07 -7.78
C TRP A 79 -4.71 12.43 -7.46
N GLN A 80 -5.32 13.30 -8.26
CA GLN A 80 -6.68 13.78 -8.03
C GLN A 80 -7.67 13.03 -8.92
N ASP A 81 -8.52 12.18 -8.33
CA ASP A 81 -9.68 11.66 -9.05
C ASP A 81 -10.78 12.72 -9.13
N PHE A 82 -11.52 12.76 -10.24
CA PHE A 82 -12.86 13.31 -10.21
C PHE A 82 -13.79 12.39 -9.40
N MET A 83 -14.82 12.96 -8.77
CA MET A 83 -15.66 12.26 -7.79
C MET A 83 -16.61 11.25 -8.44
N PHE A 84 -16.04 10.27 -9.15
CA PHE A 84 -16.72 9.13 -9.74
C PHE A 84 -16.01 7.84 -9.33
N ALA A 85 -16.69 7.02 -8.53
CA ALA A 85 -16.15 5.73 -8.12
C ALA A 85 -17.20 4.63 -8.24
N CYS A 86 -16.86 3.56 -8.97
CA CYS A 86 -17.70 2.39 -9.10
C CYS A 86 -19.15 2.72 -9.54
N CYS A 87 -19.30 3.65 -10.48
CA CYS A 87 -20.61 4.06 -10.98
C CYS A 87 -20.59 4.38 -12.49
N MET A 88 -21.74 4.30 -13.13
CA MET A 88 -21.95 4.84 -14.46
C MET A 88 -22.76 6.13 -14.35
N ILE A 89 -22.54 7.03 -15.31
CA ILE A 89 -23.19 8.34 -15.34
C ILE A 89 -24.47 8.24 -16.15
N PRO A 90 -25.62 8.65 -15.60
CA PRO A 90 -26.86 8.73 -16.36
C PRO A 90 -26.74 9.72 -17.51
N SER A 91 -27.41 9.45 -18.63
CA SER A 91 -27.52 10.39 -19.73
C SER A 91 -28.28 11.66 -19.31
N GLY A 92 -27.94 12.81 -19.91
CA GLY A 92 -28.66 14.08 -19.71
C GLY A 92 -28.17 14.97 -18.59
N ILE A 93 -27.06 14.63 -17.89
CA ILE A 93 -26.49 15.49 -16.82
C ILE A 93 -25.21 16.21 -17.25
N ASN A 94 -24.82 16.13 -18.50
CA ASN A 94 -23.53 16.62 -19.01
C ASN A 94 -23.30 18.11 -18.72
N GLU A 95 -24.29 18.98 -18.90
CA GLU A 95 -24.14 20.41 -18.61
C GLU A 95 -23.87 20.72 -17.13
N LYS A 96 -24.44 19.93 -16.22
CA LYS A 96 -24.19 20.08 -14.78
C LYS A 96 -22.76 19.65 -14.43
N LEU A 97 -22.31 18.54 -15.02
CA LEU A 97 -20.95 18.05 -14.84
C LEU A 97 -19.92 19.01 -15.41
N ASP A 98 -20.18 19.61 -16.58
CA ASP A 98 -19.29 20.61 -17.17
C ASP A 98 -19.06 21.81 -16.25
N LYS A 99 -20.12 22.27 -15.59
CA LYS A 99 -20.03 23.37 -14.60
C LYS A 99 -19.20 22.94 -13.41
N GLU A 100 -19.43 21.75 -12.88
CA GLU A 100 -18.66 21.19 -11.78
C GLU A 100 -17.19 21.05 -12.13
N PHE A 101 -16.87 20.42 -13.26
CA PHE A 101 -15.49 20.24 -13.73
C PHE A 101 -14.75 21.57 -13.85
N LYS A 102 -15.35 22.56 -14.49
CA LYS A 102 -14.76 23.90 -14.62
C LYS A 102 -14.49 24.55 -13.26
N LEU A 103 -15.42 24.44 -12.33
CA LEU A 103 -15.25 24.99 -10.98
C LEU A 103 -14.11 24.29 -10.24
N VAL A 104 -14.10 22.96 -10.25
CA VAL A 104 -13.07 22.15 -9.57
C VAL A 104 -11.69 22.37 -10.17
N ILE A 105 -11.57 22.30 -11.49
CA ILE A 105 -10.31 22.51 -12.20
C ILE A 105 -9.79 23.93 -11.93
N ASN A 106 -10.62 24.96 -12.06
CA ASN A 106 -10.20 26.34 -11.81
C ASN A 106 -9.79 26.56 -10.35
N ARG A 107 -10.42 25.88 -9.40
CA ARG A 107 -10.06 25.92 -8.00
C ARG A 107 -8.71 25.26 -7.74
N LEU A 108 -8.50 24.08 -8.27
CA LEU A 108 -7.39 23.20 -7.87
C LEU A 108 -6.15 23.31 -8.75
N LYS A 109 -6.26 23.74 -10.03
CA LYS A 109 -5.12 23.81 -10.96
C LYS A 109 -3.98 24.70 -10.53
N LYS A 110 -4.22 25.61 -9.56
CA LYS A 110 -3.19 26.48 -8.96
C LYS A 110 -2.24 25.76 -7.99
N HIS A 111 -2.60 24.53 -7.56
CA HIS A 111 -1.79 23.76 -6.61
C HIS A 111 -0.73 22.94 -7.35
N PRO A 112 0.56 23.26 -7.17
CA PRO A 112 1.65 22.56 -7.85
C PRO A 112 1.83 21.09 -7.38
N SER A 113 1.20 20.70 -6.28
CA SER A 113 1.17 19.31 -5.81
C SER A 113 0.34 18.40 -6.72
N ILE A 114 -0.64 18.91 -7.48
CA ILE A 114 -1.46 18.08 -8.36
C ILE A 114 -0.61 17.60 -9.54
N ALA A 115 -0.24 16.32 -9.50
CA ALA A 115 0.62 15.70 -10.49
C ALA A 115 -0.16 15.02 -11.63
N ILE A 116 -1.39 14.58 -11.36
CA ILE A 116 -2.25 13.90 -12.32
C ILE A 116 -3.73 14.05 -11.94
N TRP A 117 -4.57 14.23 -12.95
CA TRP A 117 -6.02 14.15 -12.85
C TRP A 117 -6.49 12.79 -13.36
N CYS A 118 -7.45 12.19 -12.69
CA CYS A 118 -8.02 10.90 -13.10
C CYS A 118 -9.55 11.00 -13.23
N GLY A 119 -10.06 10.53 -14.34
CA GLY A 119 -11.49 10.67 -14.66
C GLY A 119 -12.40 9.93 -13.71
N ASN A 120 -12.07 8.68 -13.38
CA ASN A 120 -12.90 7.86 -12.49
C ASN A 120 -12.13 6.71 -11.85
N ASN A 121 -12.68 6.19 -10.75
CA ASN A 121 -12.26 4.94 -10.12
C ASN A 121 -13.15 3.80 -10.60
N GLU A 122 -12.55 2.79 -11.24
CA GLU A 122 -13.09 1.47 -11.56
C GLU A 122 -14.36 1.42 -12.46
N SER A 123 -14.91 2.56 -12.91
CA SER A 123 -16.11 2.56 -13.75
C SER A 123 -15.90 1.80 -15.07
N LEU A 124 -14.72 1.90 -15.69
CA LEU A 124 -14.37 1.11 -16.87
C LEU A 124 -14.37 -0.39 -16.57
N THR A 125 -13.79 -0.78 -15.43
CA THR A 125 -13.72 -2.17 -14.98
C THR A 125 -15.10 -2.73 -14.68
N GLY A 126 -15.91 -1.96 -13.95
CA GLY A 126 -17.30 -2.32 -13.63
C GLY A 126 -18.14 -2.55 -14.86
N TRP A 127 -18.03 -1.65 -15.85
CA TRP A 127 -18.74 -1.80 -17.11
C TRP A 127 -18.30 -3.03 -17.91
N LYS A 128 -17.00 -3.27 -18.01
CA LYS A 128 -16.47 -4.33 -18.89
C LYS A 128 -16.32 -5.69 -18.21
N LYS A 129 -16.25 -5.77 -16.87
CA LYS A 129 -15.90 -6.99 -16.14
C LYS A 129 -16.89 -7.41 -15.06
N TRP A 130 -17.59 -6.45 -14.40
CA TRP A 130 -18.44 -6.79 -13.27
C TRP A 130 -19.89 -7.09 -13.65
N GLY A 131 -20.22 -7.02 -14.94
CA GLY A 131 -21.54 -7.35 -15.45
C GLY A 131 -22.62 -6.33 -15.09
N TRP A 132 -22.27 -5.06 -14.97
CA TRP A 132 -23.20 -3.98 -14.61
C TRP A 132 -24.37 -3.84 -15.55
N GLN A 133 -24.20 -4.15 -16.87
CA GLN A 133 -25.30 -4.15 -17.82
C GLN A 133 -26.43 -5.08 -17.35
N LYS A 134 -26.09 -6.29 -16.89
CA LYS A 134 -27.05 -7.24 -16.34
C LYS A 134 -27.56 -6.80 -14.96
N GLN A 135 -26.67 -6.34 -14.07
CA GLN A 135 -27.01 -5.92 -12.71
C GLN A 135 -28.03 -4.77 -12.69
N TYR A 136 -27.87 -3.79 -13.59
CA TYR A 136 -28.71 -2.61 -13.67
C TYR A 136 -29.77 -2.69 -14.77
N ASN A 137 -29.98 -3.85 -15.36
CA ASN A 137 -30.95 -4.11 -16.45
C ASN A 137 -30.78 -3.16 -17.63
N LEU A 138 -29.56 -2.85 -18.03
CA LEU A 138 -29.23 -1.96 -19.14
C LEU A 138 -29.07 -2.79 -20.42
N HIS A 139 -30.04 -2.70 -21.31
CA HIS A 139 -30.07 -3.44 -22.58
C HIS A 139 -30.27 -2.51 -23.78
N GLY A 140 -29.87 -2.99 -24.97
CA GLY A 140 -30.10 -2.30 -26.23
C GLY A 140 -29.66 -0.84 -26.22
N GLU A 141 -30.57 0.07 -26.54
CA GLU A 141 -30.29 1.51 -26.62
C GLU A 141 -29.81 2.13 -25.29
N ASP A 142 -30.32 1.68 -24.15
CA ASP A 142 -29.94 2.24 -22.84
C ASP A 142 -28.50 1.90 -22.48
N SER A 143 -28.06 0.68 -22.81
CA SER A 143 -26.65 0.29 -22.67
C SER A 143 -25.74 1.15 -23.56
N ILE A 144 -26.16 1.37 -24.84
CA ILE A 144 -25.41 2.21 -25.78
C ILE A 144 -25.33 3.66 -25.28
N LYS A 145 -26.46 4.24 -24.86
CA LYS A 145 -26.53 5.61 -24.35
C LYS A 145 -25.62 5.79 -23.11
N THR A 146 -25.69 4.87 -22.15
CA THR A 146 -24.85 4.90 -20.94
C THR A 146 -23.37 4.85 -21.29
N TRP A 147 -22.97 3.95 -22.18
CA TRP A 147 -21.58 3.83 -22.62
C TRP A 147 -21.12 5.06 -23.39
N ASN A 148 -21.97 5.63 -24.24
CA ASN A 148 -21.65 6.86 -24.96
C ASN A 148 -21.48 8.05 -24.02
N THR A 149 -22.30 8.16 -22.97
CA THR A 149 -22.14 9.19 -21.93
C THR A 149 -20.78 9.04 -21.21
N TYR A 150 -20.40 7.82 -20.83
CA TYR A 150 -19.08 7.53 -20.26
C TYR A 150 -17.95 8.02 -21.18
N ASN A 151 -18.01 7.68 -22.49
CA ASN A 151 -16.98 8.07 -23.44
C ASN A 151 -16.92 9.59 -23.65
N GLN A 152 -18.07 10.25 -23.76
CA GLN A 152 -18.15 11.70 -23.91
C GLN A 152 -17.48 12.41 -22.74
N ILE A 153 -17.73 11.98 -21.52
CA ILE A 153 -17.22 12.64 -20.32
C ILE A 153 -15.72 12.34 -20.15
N PHE A 154 -15.34 11.07 -20.05
CA PHE A 154 -13.98 10.71 -19.62
C PHE A 154 -12.96 10.61 -20.75
N ASN A 155 -13.40 10.30 -21.98
CA ASN A 155 -12.48 10.10 -23.09
C ASN A 155 -12.49 11.23 -24.13
N GLN A 156 -13.43 12.18 -24.02
CA GLN A 156 -13.52 13.32 -24.92
C GLN A 156 -13.48 14.63 -24.13
N HIS A 157 -14.49 14.92 -23.34
CA HIS A 157 -14.65 16.21 -22.68
C HIS A 157 -13.47 16.54 -21.74
N LEU A 158 -13.22 15.72 -20.71
CA LEU A 158 -12.10 15.93 -19.80
C LEU A 158 -10.72 15.72 -20.46
N TYR A 159 -10.64 14.85 -21.46
CA TYR A 159 -9.39 14.57 -22.15
C TYR A 159 -8.93 15.73 -23.04
N PHE A 160 -9.87 16.45 -23.67
CA PHE A 160 -9.59 17.57 -24.56
C PHE A 160 -9.81 18.94 -23.92
N ASP A 161 -10.08 19.00 -22.62
CA ASP A 161 -10.17 20.27 -21.90
C ASP A 161 -8.78 20.93 -21.85
N ASP A 162 -8.62 22.07 -22.53
CA ASP A 162 -7.36 22.80 -22.63
C ASP A 162 -6.80 23.21 -21.27
N SER A 163 -7.66 23.42 -20.28
CA SER A 163 -7.24 23.76 -18.92
C SER A 163 -6.56 22.60 -18.17
N ILE A 164 -6.84 21.36 -18.61
CA ILE A 164 -6.21 20.13 -18.10
C ILE A 164 -5.08 19.69 -19.06
N SER A 165 -5.39 19.53 -20.36
CA SER A 165 -4.50 18.85 -21.32
C SER A 165 -3.22 19.62 -21.64
N ASN A 166 -3.26 20.96 -21.62
CA ASN A 166 -2.10 21.79 -21.94
C ASN A 166 -1.08 21.96 -20.80
N ASN A 167 -1.51 21.74 -19.54
CA ASN A 167 -0.69 22.01 -18.36
C ASN A 167 -0.62 20.86 -17.36
N TYR A 168 -1.48 19.84 -17.49
CA TYR A 168 -1.60 18.75 -16.51
C TYR A 168 -1.77 17.40 -17.18
N ASN A 169 -1.29 16.37 -16.53
CA ASN A 169 -1.50 15.00 -16.98
C ASN A 169 -2.91 14.53 -16.62
N TYR A 170 -3.65 14.04 -17.59
CA TYR A 170 -4.96 13.43 -17.40
C TYR A 170 -4.94 11.93 -17.72
N TRP A 171 -5.64 11.13 -16.91
CA TRP A 171 -5.82 9.70 -17.11
C TRP A 171 -7.31 9.32 -16.99
N PRO A 172 -7.91 8.65 -18.00
CA PRO A 172 -9.37 8.51 -18.06
C PRO A 172 -10.00 7.68 -16.96
N SER A 173 -9.33 6.63 -16.50
CA SER A 173 -9.85 5.69 -15.49
C SER A 173 -8.71 5.00 -14.74
N SER A 174 -8.86 4.80 -13.45
CA SER A 174 -7.98 3.95 -12.65
C SER A 174 -8.80 2.75 -12.12
N PRO A 175 -8.41 1.48 -12.40
CA PRO A 175 -7.24 1.10 -13.21
C PRO A 175 -7.53 1.14 -14.71
N SER A 176 -6.50 1.39 -15.51
CA SER A 176 -6.57 1.19 -16.96
C SER A 176 -5.19 1.16 -17.61
N SER A 177 -5.12 0.60 -18.80
CA SER A 177 -3.91 0.64 -19.63
C SER A 177 -3.94 1.73 -20.69
N GLY A 178 -4.94 2.58 -20.66
CA GLY A 178 -5.21 3.67 -21.59
C GLY A 178 -6.70 3.84 -21.82
N THR A 179 -7.06 4.72 -22.75
CA THR A 179 -8.46 5.03 -23.11
C THR A 179 -9.21 3.76 -23.49
N ASN A 180 -10.28 3.46 -22.76
CA ASN A 180 -11.13 2.28 -22.97
C ASN A 180 -10.41 0.91 -22.89
N GLN A 181 -9.19 0.86 -22.35
CA GLN A 181 -8.41 -0.35 -22.20
C GLN A 181 -8.40 -0.81 -20.76
N LEU A 182 -8.87 -2.03 -20.52
CA LEU A 182 -8.74 -2.68 -19.21
C LEU A 182 -7.29 -2.75 -18.77
N GLN A 183 -7.09 -2.77 -17.45
CA GLN A 183 -5.75 -2.90 -16.87
C GLN A 183 -5.00 -4.13 -17.40
N ASN A 184 -3.72 -3.97 -17.61
CA ASN A 184 -2.76 -5.03 -17.85
C ASN A 184 -1.41 -4.63 -17.23
N LYS A 185 -0.46 -5.57 -17.14
CA LYS A 185 0.83 -5.27 -16.54
C LYS A 185 1.80 -4.48 -17.44
N TYR A 186 1.48 -4.30 -18.71
CA TYR A 186 2.40 -3.72 -19.70
C TYR A 186 2.26 -2.20 -19.86
N SER A 187 1.13 -1.64 -19.47
CA SER A 187 0.84 -0.21 -19.66
C SER A 187 -0.09 0.31 -18.57
N GLY A 188 0.01 1.63 -18.28
CA GLY A 188 -0.90 2.31 -17.37
C GLY A 188 -0.74 1.89 -15.92
N ASN A 189 -1.88 1.86 -15.22
CA ASN A 189 -1.93 1.55 -13.80
C ASN A 189 -2.87 0.38 -13.49
N GLN A 190 -2.62 -0.28 -12.36
CA GLN A 190 -3.33 -1.48 -11.93
C GLN A 190 -3.89 -1.35 -10.52
N HIS A 191 -5.05 -2.00 -10.30
CA HIS A 191 -5.55 -2.38 -8.99
C HIS A 191 -5.29 -3.88 -8.80
N GLU A 192 -4.43 -4.24 -7.83
CA GLU A 192 -4.03 -5.63 -7.57
C GLU A 192 -4.85 -6.20 -6.40
N TRP A 193 -6.08 -6.58 -6.69
CA TRP A 193 -7.00 -7.19 -5.74
C TRP A 193 -7.02 -8.73 -5.79
N GLY A 194 -6.12 -9.34 -6.53
CA GLY A 194 -5.91 -10.78 -6.50
C GLY A 194 -5.50 -11.26 -5.11
N VAL A 195 -4.65 -10.50 -4.43
CA VAL A 195 -4.50 -10.59 -2.97
C VAL A 195 -5.67 -9.83 -2.35
N TRP A 196 -6.33 -10.39 -1.38
CA TRP A 196 -7.58 -10.04 -0.75
C TRP A 196 -8.79 -10.65 -1.47
N PHE A 197 -9.43 -9.99 -2.42
CA PHE A 197 -10.66 -10.48 -3.07
C PHE A 197 -10.46 -11.77 -3.89
N GLY A 198 -9.27 -12.02 -4.40
CA GLY A 198 -8.94 -13.24 -5.14
C GLY A 198 -8.29 -14.34 -4.30
N GLN A 199 -8.13 -14.16 -2.98
CA GLN A 199 -7.51 -15.13 -2.05
C GLN A 199 -6.10 -15.59 -2.46
N LEU A 200 -5.38 -14.81 -3.27
CA LEU A 200 -4.03 -15.16 -3.71
C LEU A 200 -2.99 -14.88 -2.60
N PRO A 201 -1.92 -15.65 -2.53
CA PRO A 201 -0.86 -15.44 -1.54
C PRO A 201 -0.02 -14.19 -1.83
N PHE A 202 0.66 -13.63 -0.83
CA PHE A 202 1.38 -12.34 -0.93
C PHE A 202 2.51 -12.31 -1.97
N ASN A 203 3.08 -13.46 -2.35
CA ASN A 203 4.06 -13.50 -3.43
C ASN A 203 3.46 -13.13 -4.80
N GLN A 204 2.14 -13.04 -4.90
CA GLN A 204 1.45 -12.58 -6.11
C GLN A 204 1.76 -11.12 -6.44
N TYR A 205 1.99 -10.28 -5.43
CA TYR A 205 2.43 -8.89 -5.63
C TYR A 205 3.69 -8.76 -6.50
N SER A 206 4.64 -9.69 -6.36
CA SER A 206 5.84 -9.72 -7.21
C SER A 206 5.55 -10.23 -8.64
N LYS A 207 4.65 -11.21 -8.77
CA LYS A 207 4.37 -11.87 -10.06
C LYS A 207 3.53 -11.00 -11.01
N ASN A 208 2.62 -10.20 -10.43
CA ASN A 208 1.66 -9.39 -11.18
C ASN A 208 2.01 -7.91 -11.26
N ALA A 209 3.13 -7.47 -10.69
CA ALA A 209 3.53 -6.08 -10.71
C ALA A 209 3.65 -5.53 -12.14
N GLY A 210 2.81 -4.56 -12.49
CA GLY A 210 2.85 -3.82 -13.74
C GLY A 210 3.60 -2.49 -13.62
N ARG A 211 3.26 -1.53 -14.47
CA ARG A 211 3.97 -0.25 -14.57
C ARG A 211 3.76 0.65 -13.35
N PHE A 212 2.57 0.63 -12.79
CA PHE A 212 2.18 1.40 -11.62
C PHE A 212 1.03 0.69 -10.90
N ILE A 213 1.16 0.49 -9.60
CA ILE A 213 0.11 -0.16 -8.81
C ILE A 213 -0.59 0.91 -7.99
N SER A 214 -1.80 1.29 -8.42
CA SER A 214 -2.57 2.38 -7.83
C SER A 214 -3.50 1.95 -6.70
N GLU A 215 -3.79 0.64 -6.57
CA GLU A 215 -4.45 0.07 -5.40
C GLU A 215 -4.01 -1.37 -5.13
N TYR A 216 -3.89 -1.72 -3.87
CA TYR A 216 -3.74 -3.06 -3.30
C TYR A 216 -3.84 -2.97 -1.78
N GLY A 217 -4.17 -4.05 -1.11
CA GLY A 217 -4.22 -4.07 0.35
C GLY A 217 -4.96 -5.26 0.92
N ILE A 218 -4.93 -5.38 2.24
CA ILE A 218 -5.75 -6.29 3.02
C ILE A 218 -6.26 -5.57 4.27
N GLN A 219 -7.37 -6.02 4.86
CA GLN A 219 -7.89 -5.45 6.09
C GLN A 219 -7.14 -5.95 7.33
N SER A 220 -7.23 -5.14 8.39
CA SER A 220 -6.92 -5.53 9.76
C SER A 220 -7.86 -4.84 10.75
N LEU A 221 -7.96 -5.38 11.96
CA LEU A 221 -8.65 -4.70 13.04
C LEU A 221 -7.84 -3.47 13.48
N PRO A 222 -8.53 -2.41 13.96
CA PRO A 222 -7.85 -1.26 14.55
C PRO A 222 -7.26 -1.62 15.92
N GLU A 223 -6.56 -0.67 16.54
CA GLU A 223 -6.02 -0.82 17.88
C GLU A 223 -7.12 -1.12 18.92
N ILE A 224 -6.75 -1.88 19.96
CA ILE A 224 -7.69 -2.29 21.02
C ILE A 224 -8.34 -1.08 21.69
N ASN A 225 -7.60 0.00 21.90
CA ASN A 225 -8.12 1.23 22.49
C ASN A 225 -9.14 1.94 21.57
N THR A 226 -9.02 1.76 20.27
CA THR A 226 -10.00 2.22 19.29
C THR A 226 -11.29 1.42 19.37
N ILE A 227 -11.17 0.09 19.49
CA ILE A 227 -12.34 -0.77 19.63
C ILE A 227 -13.10 -0.47 20.93
N LYS A 228 -12.40 -0.27 22.05
CA LYS A 228 -13.01 0.12 23.35
C LYS A 228 -13.88 1.38 23.29
N ARG A 229 -13.62 2.29 22.36
CA ARG A 229 -14.40 3.52 22.21
C ARG A 229 -15.81 3.29 21.65
N PHE A 230 -16.02 2.22 20.92
CA PHE A 230 -17.32 1.87 20.36
C PHE A 230 -17.90 0.56 20.87
N GLU A 231 -17.09 -0.24 21.56
CA GLU A 231 -17.49 -1.48 22.24
C GLU A 231 -16.80 -1.55 23.60
N PRO A 232 -17.36 -0.88 24.62
CA PRO A 232 -16.71 -0.77 25.93
C PRO A 232 -16.77 -2.04 26.78
N SER A 233 -17.70 -2.98 26.51
CA SER A 233 -17.85 -4.24 27.27
C SER A 233 -16.86 -5.30 26.81
N ILE A 234 -15.61 -5.06 27.10
CA ILE A 234 -14.45 -5.79 26.57
C ILE A 234 -14.34 -7.24 27.04
N ASP A 235 -14.92 -7.60 28.17
CA ASP A 235 -14.68 -8.87 28.83
C ASP A 235 -15.29 -10.08 28.08
N ASN A 236 -16.25 -9.83 27.18
CA ASN A 236 -16.91 -10.83 26.35
C ASN A 236 -16.78 -10.60 24.85
N TRP A 237 -15.70 -10.02 24.41
CA TRP A 237 -15.53 -9.70 22.98
C TRP A 237 -15.38 -10.94 22.11
N SER A 238 -16.23 -11.00 21.12
CA SER A 238 -16.05 -11.85 19.95
C SER A 238 -16.21 -11.00 18.69
N LEU A 239 -15.75 -11.50 17.56
CA LEU A 239 -16.01 -10.87 16.25
C LEU A 239 -17.52 -10.85 15.91
N GLU A 240 -18.34 -11.60 16.66
CA GLU A 240 -19.79 -11.73 16.47
C GLU A 240 -20.60 -10.62 17.17
N THR A 241 -19.95 -9.72 17.95
CA THR A 241 -20.67 -8.60 18.58
C THR A 241 -21.30 -7.71 17.50
N LYS A 242 -22.47 -7.13 17.81
CA LYS A 242 -23.22 -6.28 16.85
C LYS A 242 -22.40 -5.11 16.38
N GLU A 243 -21.62 -4.51 17.26
CA GLU A 243 -20.77 -3.34 16.99
C GLU A 243 -19.65 -3.66 16.03
N LEU A 244 -18.97 -4.80 16.19
CA LEU A 244 -17.92 -5.24 15.26
C LEU A 244 -18.53 -5.67 13.93
N GLN A 245 -19.61 -6.45 13.93
CA GLN A 245 -20.32 -6.84 12.71
C GLN A 245 -20.85 -5.64 11.92
N PHE A 246 -21.39 -4.63 12.61
CA PHE A 246 -21.84 -3.40 11.97
C PHE A 246 -20.69 -2.63 11.31
N ARG A 247 -19.49 -2.71 11.85
CA ARG A 247 -18.31 -1.99 11.36
C ARG A 247 -17.53 -2.76 10.28
N GLN A 248 -17.83 -4.03 10.07
CA GLN A 248 -17.31 -4.81 8.94
C GLN A 248 -18.19 -4.58 7.70
N ARG A 249 -17.69 -3.73 6.78
CA ARG A 249 -18.45 -3.31 5.60
C ARG A 249 -18.05 -4.03 4.31
N SER A 250 -17.00 -4.85 4.35
CA SER A 250 -16.54 -5.63 3.19
C SER A 250 -17.32 -6.93 3.10
N LYS A 251 -18.38 -6.96 2.29
CA LYS A 251 -19.18 -8.17 2.03
C LYS A 251 -18.73 -8.79 0.70
N MET A 252 -18.57 -10.10 0.68
CA MET A 252 -18.03 -10.86 -0.47
C MET A 252 -18.91 -12.06 -0.83
N PRO A 253 -20.19 -11.82 -1.21
CA PRO A 253 -21.13 -12.90 -1.51
C PRO A 253 -20.74 -13.73 -2.73
N TRP A 254 -19.86 -13.19 -3.60
CA TRP A 254 -19.32 -13.94 -4.76
C TRP A 254 -18.31 -15.03 -4.39
N ILE A 255 -17.75 -15.01 -3.19
CA ILE A 255 -16.90 -16.10 -2.66
C ILE A 255 -17.83 -17.17 -2.05
N LYS A 256 -18.69 -16.74 -1.13
CA LYS A 256 -19.69 -17.58 -0.46
C LYS A 256 -20.76 -16.69 0.14
N GLU A 257 -22.00 -17.15 0.21
CA GLU A 257 -23.06 -16.45 0.93
C GLU A 257 -22.66 -16.18 2.38
N GLY A 258 -22.84 -14.95 2.83
CA GLY A 258 -22.47 -14.50 4.17
C GLY A 258 -20.98 -14.22 4.38
N TYR A 259 -20.09 -14.52 3.40
CA TYR A 259 -18.66 -14.28 3.52
C TYR A 259 -18.34 -12.79 3.58
N ASP A 260 -17.45 -12.41 4.49
CA ASP A 260 -17.07 -11.01 4.69
C ASP A 260 -15.59 -10.81 5.02
N GLY A 261 -15.24 -9.58 5.39
CA GLY A 261 -13.86 -9.22 5.69
C GLY A 261 -13.29 -9.91 6.93
N PHE A 262 -14.10 -10.35 7.88
CA PHE A 262 -13.60 -11.16 9.01
C PHE A 262 -13.14 -12.55 8.56
N ASP A 263 -13.92 -13.19 7.68
CA ASP A 263 -13.51 -14.48 7.10
C ASP A 263 -12.22 -14.34 6.30
N MET A 264 -12.07 -13.23 5.60
CA MET A 264 -10.87 -12.96 4.82
C MET A 264 -9.66 -12.66 5.71
N ILE A 265 -9.84 -11.93 6.81
CA ILE A 265 -8.79 -11.71 7.83
C ILE A 265 -8.34 -13.06 8.39
N ASP A 266 -9.30 -13.93 8.80
CA ASP A 266 -9.00 -15.27 9.31
C ASP A 266 -8.27 -16.11 8.26
N TYR A 267 -8.74 -16.08 7.00
CA TYR A 267 -8.10 -16.79 5.89
C TYR A 267 -6.61 -16.45 5.77
N TYR A 268 -6.26 -15.14 5.77
CA TYR A 268 -4.86 -14.71 5.64
C TYR A 268 -4.03 -14.95 6.90
N ILE A 269 -4.63 -14.81 8.10
CA ILE A 269 -3.95 -15.19 9.35
C ILE A 269 -3.56 -16.67 9.27
N ASN A 270 -4.48 -17.56 8.92
CA ASN A 270 -4.25 -19.01 8.86
C ASN A 270 -3.21 -19.44 7.82
N ILE A 271 -3.01 -18.62 6.75
CA ILE A 271 -1.94 -18.89 5.77
C ILE A 271 -0.56 -18.59 6.36
N TYR A 272 -0.40 -17.51 7.14
CA TYR A 272 0.90 -16.98 7.52
C TYR A 272 1.26 -17.15 8.99
N PHE A 273 0.29 -17.25 9.89
CA PHE A 273 0.47 -17.31 11.34
C PHE A 273 -0.28 -18.47 11.97
N PRO A 274 0.02 -18.85 13.23
CA PRO A 274 -0.79 -19.78 13.99
C PRO A 274 -2.22 -19.26 14.17
N LYS A 275 -3.17 -20.18 14.38
CA LYS A 275 -4.55 -19.81 14.69
C LYS A 275 -4.63 -19.05 16.01
N PRO A 276 -5.31 -17.88 16.06
CA PRO A 276 -5.50 -17.13 17.29
C PRO A 276 -6.43 -17.87 18.28
N ASN A 277 -6.21 -17.70 19.58
CA ASN A 277 -6.99 -18.30 20.64
C ASN A 277 -8.04 -17.35 21.23
N ASN A 278 -7.88 -16.05 21.03
CA ASN A 278 -8.75 -15.01 21.58
C ASN A 278 -8.74 -13.76 20.69
N LEU A 279 -9.64 -12.82 20.99
CA LEU A 279 -9.78 -11.59 20.17
C LEU A 279 -8.53 -10.71 20.20
N GLN A 280 -7.80 -10.63 21.31
CA GLN A 280 -6.56 -9.83 21.38
C GLN A 280 -5.51 -10.39 20.41
N GLU A 281 -5.39 -11.71 20.33
CA GLU A 281 -4.52 -12.36 19.34
C GLU A 281 -5.02 -12.13 17.91
N VAL A 282 -6.34 -12.12 17.65
CA VAL A 282 -6.90 -11.78 16.34
C VAL A 282 -6.52 -10.34 15.95
N ILE A 283 -6.68 -9.38 16.85
CA ILE A 283 -6.28 -7.97 16.60
C ILE A 283 -4.79 -7.92 16.23
N TYR A 284 -3.94 -8.46 17.08
CA TYR A 284 -2.50 -8.48 16.87
C TYR A 284 -2.10 -9.20 15.57
N LEU A 285 -2.60 -10.42 15.34
CA LEU A 285 -2.26 -11.20 14.15
C LEU A 285 -2.82 -10.58 12.88
N SER A 286 -3.99 -9.94 12.90
CA SER A 286 -4.53 -9.25 11.75
C SER A 286 -3.62 -8.08 11.33
N GLN A 287 -3.14 -7.30 12.30
CA GLN A 287 -2.26 -6.16 12.04
C GLN A 287 -0.89 -6.58 11.50
N ILE A 288 -0.25 -7.60 12.07
CA ILE A 288 1.04 -8.07 11.55
C ILE A 288 0.90 -8.82 10.23
N THR A 289 -0.28 -9.40 9.94
CA THR A 289 -0.59 -9.97 8.62
C THR A 289 -0.71 -8.87 7.57
N GLN A 290 -1.41 -7.78 7.88
CA GLN A 290 -1.48 -6.60 7.03
C GLN A 290 -0.08 -5.97 6.82
N ALA A 291 0.72 -5.86 7.86
CA ALA A 291 2.09 -5.36 7.78
C ALA A 291 2.96 -6.21 6.84
N LEU A 292 2.90 -7.53 6.97
CA LEU A 292 3.62 -8.46 6.10
C LEU A 292 3.18 -8.33 4.63
N ALA A 293 1.87 -8.20 4.39
CA ALA A 293 1.32 -8.05 3.04
C ALA A 293 1.81 -6.76 2.37
N LEU A 294 1.65 -5.61 3.05
CA LEU A 294 2.01 -4.31 2.49
C LEU A 294 3.53 -4.15 2.33
N GLN A 295 4.34 -4.64 3.29
CA GLN A 295 5.78 -4.66 3.15
C GLN A 295 6.22 -5.50 1.95
N THR A 296 5.66 -6.71 1.81
CA THR A 296 5.96 -7.60 0.68
C THR A 296 5.63 -6.94 -0.66
N ALA A 297 4.49 -6.27 -0.75
CA ALA A 297 4.09 -5.52 -1.95
C ALA A 297 5.06 -4.37 -2.24
N ALA A 298 5.29 -3.49 -1.28
CA ALA A 298 6.13 -2.30 -1.43
C ALA A 298 7.57 -2.68 -1.86
N GLU A 299 8.18 -3.65 -1.20
CA GLU A 299 9.52 -4.14 -1.56
C GLU A 299 9.53 -4.80 -2.95
N SER A 300 8.48 -5.56 -3.31
CA SER A 300 8.37 -6.21 -4.63
C SER A 300 8.25 -5.19 -5.75
N HIS A 301 7.41 -4.18 -5.58
CA HIS A 301 7.23 -3.11 -6.56
C HIS A 301 8.51 -2.30 -6.74
N ARG A 302 9.20 -1.97 -5.65
CA ARG A 302 10.48 -1.24 -5.68
C ARG A 302 11.62 -2.06 -6.29
N LYS A 303 11.68 -3.38 -6.03
CA LYS A 303 12.64 -4.28 -6.69
C LYS A 303 12.43 -4.37 -8.20
N ASN A 304 11.23 -4.12 -8.68
CA ASN A 304 10.90 -4.18 -10.10
C ASN A 304 11.22 -2.89 -10.89
N LYS A 305 11.76 -1.85 -10.22
CA LYS A 305 12.22 -0.62 -10.87
C LYS A 305 13.31 -0.92 -11.92
N PRO A 306 13.34 -0.31 -13.11
CA PRO A 306 12.49 0.81 -13.56
C PRO A 306 11.19 0.40 -14.25
N TYR A 307 10.86 -0.88 -14.30
CA TYR A 307 9.62 -1.35 -14.92
C TYR A 307 8.38 -0.87 -14.17
N THR A 308 8.32 -1.09 -12.86
CA THR A 308 7.34 -0.51 -11.97
C THR A 308 7.87 0.79 -11.40
N MET A 309 7.10 1.88 -11.52
CA MET A 309 7.54 3.22 -11.07
C MET A 309 6.61 3.86 -10.05
N GLY A 310 5.70 3.09 -9.45
CA GLY A 310 4.86 3.60 -8.36
C GLY A 310 4.01 2.53 -7.69
N THR A 311 3.66 2.84 -6.44
CA THR A 311 2.90 1.98 -5.55
C THR A 311 2.08 2.83 -4.58
N LEU A 312 0.74 2.67 -4.62
CA LEU A 312 -0.21 3.33 -3.72
C LEU A 312 -1.07 2.25 -3.08
N PHE A 313 -0.91 2.00 -1.79
CA PHE A 313 -1.75 1.01 -1.12
C PHE A 313 -3.14 1.59 -0.79
N TRP A 314 -4.13 0.73 -0.69
CA TRP A 314 -5.46 1.03 -0.18
C TRP A 314 -5.52 0.61 1.29
N GLN A 315 -5.61 1.53 2.28
CA GLN A 315 -5.67 2.97 2.26
C GLN A 315 -4.93 3.57 3.47
N ILE A 316 -4.67 4.90 3.52
CA ILE A 316 -3.92 5.49 4.64
C ILE A 316 -4.76 5.61 5.91
N ASP A 317 -6.01 6.06 5.80
CA ASP A 317 -6.87 6.48 6.92
C ASP A 317 -8.31 5.98 6.82
N ASP A 318 -9.12 6.31 7.81
CA ASP A 318 -10.53 5.94 7.93
C ASP A 318 -11.45 7.16 8.07
N VAL A 319 -12.63 7.11 7.42
CA VAL A 319 -13.67 8.13 7.51
C VAL A 319 -14.49 8.04 8.81
N TRP A 320 -14.50 6.91 9.48
CA TRP A 320 -15.16 6.62 10.75
C TRP A 320 -14.50 5.44 11.45
N PRO A 321 -14.73 5.19 12.76
CA PRO A 321 -14.15 4.03 13.45
C PRO A 321 -14.68 2.71 12.87
N THR A 322 -13.87 1.98 12.13
CA THR A 322 -14.28 0.80 11.36
C THR A 322 -13.19 -0.27 11.29
N ILE A 323 -13.52 -1.44 10.74
CA ILE A 323 -12.57 -2.47 10.34
C ILE A 323 -12.31 -2.29 8.85
N SER A 324 -11.06 -2.01 8.48
CA SER A 324 -10.73 -1.59 7.13
C SER A 324 -9.32 -1.94 6.69
N TRP A 325 -8.98 -1.52 5.49
CA TRP A 325 -7.63 -1.58 4.91
C TRP A 325 -6.71 -0.46 5.39
N SER A 326 -7.21 0.50 6.21
CA SER A 326 -6.41 1.63 6.66
C SER A 326 -5.15 1.18 7.41
N THR A 327 -4.08 1.97 7.29
CA THR A 327 -2.86 1.77 8.07
C THR A 327 -2.79 2.66 9.30
N VAL A 328 -3.59 3.74 9.31
CA VAL A 328 -3.83 4.61 10.47
C VAL A 328 -5.32 4.55 10.75
N ASP A 329 -5.72 4.27 11.97
CA ASP A 329 -7.14 4.20 12.31
C ASP A 329 -7.78 5.60 12.40
N TYR A 330 -9.10 5.64 12.51
CA TYR A 330 -9.85 6.91 12.56
C TYR A 330 -9.37 7.89 13.64
N PHE A 331 -8.87 7.39 14.78
CA PHE A 331 -8.39 8.23 15.88
C PHE A 331 -6.92 8.65 15.73
N GLY A 332 -6.23 8.13 14.73
CA GLY A 332 -4.84 8.45 14.41
C GLY A 332 -3.82 7.48 15.00
N ASN A 333 -4.27 6.32 15.48
CA ASN A 333 -3.34 5.30 15.92
C ASN A 333 -2.76 4.53 14.72
N TRP A 334 -1.45 4.42 14.68
CA TRP A 334 -0.77 3.65 13.66
C TRP A 334 -0.95 2.16 13.91
N LYS A 335 -1.48 1.45 12.93
CA LYS A 335 -1.44 -0.01 12.93
C LYS A 335 -0.05 -0.51 12.56
N ALA A 336 0.25 -1.78 12.84
CA ALA A 336 1.55 -2.38 12.51
C ALA A 336 1.96 -2.18 11.04
N ALA A 337 0.99 -2.13 10.13
CA ALA A 337 1.24 -1.91 8.71
C ALA A 337 1.82 -0.53 8.38
N HIS A 338 1.47 0.52 9.15
CA HIS A 338 2.02 1.86 8.90
C HIS A 338 3.52 1.91 9.23
N TYR A 339 3.94 1.26 10.32
CA TYR A 339 5.36 1.10 10.66
C TYR A 339 6.11 0.27 9.60
N ALA A 340 5.49 -0.81 9.10
CA ALA A 340 6.11 -1.63 8.04
C ALA A 340 6.29 -0.84 6.73
N ILE A 341 5.30 -0.03 6.35
CA ILE A 341 5.38 0.86 5.19
C ILE A 341 6.44 1.95 5.39
N LYS A 342 6.53 2.55 6.58
CA LYS A 342 7.60 3.52 6.91
C LYS A 342 8.99 2.94 6.61
N GLU A 343 9.23 1.71 7.03
CA GLU A 343 10.50 1.02 6.76
C GLU A 343 10.66 0.68 5.26
N ALA A 344 9.64 0.11 4.63
CA ALA A 344 9.69 -0.26 3.21
C ALA A 344 9.79 0.94 2.26
N TYR A 345 9.37 2.14 2.68
CA TYR A 345 9.41 3.37 1.89
C TYR A 345 10.62 4.27 2.18
N LYS A 346 11.55 3.87 3.05
CA LYS A 346 12.82 4.59 3.23
C LYS A 346 13.49 4.86 1.89
N PRO A 347 14.15 5.99 1.71
CA PRO A 347 14.87 6.29 0.46
C PRO A 347 15.86 5.20 0.06
N ILE A 348 16.52 4.58 1.05
CA ILE A 348 17.45 3.48 0.84
C ILE A 348 16.99 2.31 1.67
N ILE A 349 16.86 1.15 1.01
CA ILE A 349 16.57 -0.12 1.70
C ILE A 349 17.48 -1.24 1.22
N ILE A 350 17.71 -2.20 2.13
CA ILE A 350 18.29 -3.50 1.81
C ILE A 350 17.21 -4.57 1.99
N CYS A 351 16.98 -5.35 0.96
CA CYS A 351 16.03 -6.45 1.01
C CYS A 351 16.54 -7.67 0.24
N ALA A 352 15.89 -8.80 0.42
CA ALA A 352 16.26 -10.04 -0.24
C ALA A 352 15.09 -10.65 -1.01
N GLU A 353 15.43 -11.53 -1.96
CA GLU A 353 14.47 -12.32 -2.73
C GLU A 353 15.05 -13.69 -3.04
N GLU A 354 14.27 -14.74 -2.78
CA GLU A 354 14.58 -16.08 -3.30
C GLU A 354 14.10 -16.20 -4.74
N LYS A 355 15.03 -16.34 -5.68
CA LYS A 355 14.71 -16.47 -7.10
C LYS A 355 15.74 -17.35 -7.82
N ASN A 356 15.25 -18.31 -8.64
CA ASN A 356 16.10 -19.19 -9.42
C ASN A 356 17.15 -19.93 -8.55
N ASN A 357 16.72 -20.49 -7.43
CA ASN A 357 17.56 -21.24 -6.47
C ASN A 357 18.70 -20.42 -5.83
N HIS A 358 18.57 -19.09 -5.82
CA HIS A 358 19.50 -18.17 -5.20
C HIS A 358 18.77 -17.20 -4.26
N LEU A 359 19.47 -16.76 -3.21
CA LEU A 359 19.12 -15.59 -2.42
C LEU A 359 19.80 -14.36 -3.03
N LYS A 360 19.01 -13.47 -3.59
CA LYS A 360 19.48 -12.21 -4.16
C LYS A 360 19.35 -11.10 -3.13
N ILE A 361 20.44 -10.37 -2.87
CA ILE A 361 20.45 -9.21 -1.96
C ILE A 361 20.42 -7.96 -2.80
N TYR A 362 19.35 -7.19 -2.63
CA TYR A 362 19.11 -5.91 -3.31
C TYR A 362 19.46 -4.76 -2.39
N VAL A 363 20.02 -3.71 -2.96
CA VAL A 363 20.01 -2.36 -2.39
C VAL A 363 19.24 -1.47 -3.37
N ILE A 364 18.23 -0.79 -2.86
CA ILE A 364 17.41 0.14 -3.60
C ILE A 364 17.73 1.54 -3.10
N ASN A 365 18.15 2.43 -4.00
CA ASN A 365 18.42 3.82 -3.70
C ASN A 365 17.49 4.70 -4.54
N ASP A 366 16.56 5.40 -3.91
CA ASP A 366 15.66 6.37 -4.56
C ASP A 366 16.21 7.80 -4.51
N ASN A 367 17.35 8.02 -3.85
CA ASN A 367 17.97 9.36 -3.81
C ASN A 367 18.56 9.73 -5.15
N LEU A 368 18.67 11.05 -5.39
CA LEU A 368 19.32 11.64 -6.55
C LEU A 368 20.85 11.69 -6.44
N LYS A 369 21.42 11.03 -5.42
CA LYS A 369 22.87 10.91 -5.22
C LYS A 369 23.23 9.45 -4.96
N PRO A 370 24.39 8.99 -5.49
CA PRO A 370 24.88 7.66 -5.18
C PRO A 370 25.31 7.57 -3.71
N ILE A 371 25.29 6.36 -3.15
CA ILE A 371 25.75 6.09 -1.79
C ILE A 371 26.86 5.05 -1.84
N SER A 372 28.01 5.42 -1.28
CA SER A 372 29.10 4.50 -1.02
C SER A 372 28.96 3.90 0.37
N GLY A 373 29.17 2.61 0.48
CA GLY A 373 29.03 1.91 1.75
C GLY A 373 29.53 0.47 1.73
N THR A 374 29.18 -0.24 2.77
CA THR A 374 29.45 -1.68 2.91
C THR A 374 28.18 -2.40 3.30
N ILE A 375 27.82 -3.46 2.57
CA ILE A 375 26.79 -4.38 3.02
C ILE A 375 27.42 -5.49 3.86
N LYS A 376 26.79 -5.79 5.00
CA LYS A 376 27.15 -6.88 5.89
C LYS A 376 25.97 -7.82 6.02
N ILE A 377 26.15 -9.06 5.62
CA ILE A 377 25.13 -10.09 5.59
C ILE A 377 25.57 -11.21 6.53
N LYS A 378 24.69 -11.65 7.42
CA LYS A 378 24.97 -12.73 8.37
C LYS A 378 23.85 -13.76 8.31
N LEU A 379 24.20 -15.01 8.01
CA LEU A 379 23.33 -16.14 8.28
C LEU A 379 23.44 -16.49 9.74
N LYS A 380 22.30 -16.52 10.44
CA LYS A 380 22.23 -16.79 11.88
C LYS A 380 21.25 -17.92 12.18
N THR A 381 21.48 -18.64 13.27
CA THR A 381 20.47 -19.46 13.93
C THR A 381 19.50 -18.57 14.70
N LEU A 382 18.36 -19.11 15.15
CA LEU A 382 17.36 -18.33 15.90
C LEU A 382 17.89 -17.81 17.25
N ASN A 383 18.84 -18.51 17.88
CA ASN A 383 19.53 -18.03 19.09
C ASN A 383 20.71 -17.09 18.82
N GLY A 384 20.84 -16.58 17.58
CA GLY A 384 21.78 -15.51 17.22
C GLY A 384 23.19 -15.96 16.85
N ILE A 385 23.51 -17.28 16.87
CA ILE A 385 24.83 -17.79 16.48
C ILE A 385 25.04 -17.54 14.99
N ILE A 386 26.16 -16.92 14.63
CA ILE A 386 26.53 -16.63 13.25
C ILE A 386 27.11 -17.89 12.61
N ILE A 387 26.45 -18.37 11.55
CA ILE A 387 26.89 -19.54 10.76
C ILE A 387 27.82 -19.12 9.63
N LYS A 388 27.47 -18.02 8.94
CA LYS A 388 28.22 -17.52 7.76
C LYS A 388 28.11 -16.01 7.66
N LYS A 389 29.13 -15.38 7.08
CA LYS A 389 29.18 -13.93 6.86
C LYS A 389 29.57 -13.64 5.41
N TRP A 390 28.97 -12.59 4.87
CA TRP A 390 29.38 -11.98 3.60
C TRP A 390 29.50 -10.48 3.83
N GLU A 391 30.53 -9.89 3.27
CA GLU A 391 30.77 -8.45 3.32
C GLU A 391 31.19 -7.97 1.93
N LYS A 392 30.65 -6.85 1.48
CA LYS A 392 30.97 -6.28 0.17
C LYS A 392 30.88 -4.76 0.24
N LYS A 393 31.96 -4.08 -0.23
CA LYS A 393 31.90 -2.64 -0.52
C LYS A 393 31.00 -2.41 -1.74
N ILE A 394 30.16 -1.39 -1.68
CA ILE A 394 29.17 -1.08 -2.70
C ILE A 394 29.15 0.42 -3.02
N ILE A 395 28.72 0.71 -4.24
CA ILE A 395 28.22 2.02 -4.64
C ILE A 395 26.79 1.78 -5.14
N ALA A 396 25.80 2.18 -4.35
CA ALA A 396 24.40 2.16 -4.75
C ALA A 396 24.13 3.40 -5.61
N GLU A 397 23.94 3.18 -6.90
CA GLU A 397 23.74 4.25 -7.88
C GLU A 397 22.43 5.00 -7.63
N THR A 398 22.38 6.22 -8.11
CA THR A 398 21.22 7.12 -8.08
C THR A 398 19.99 6.49 -8.69
N ASN A 399 18.87 6.54 -7.96
CA ASN A 399 17.56 6.16 -8.46
C ASN A 399 17.48 4.74 -9.07
N LYS A 400 18.24 3.79 -8.52
CA LYS A 400 18.32 2.40 -9.01
C LYS A 400 18.05 1.37 -7.92
N ASN A 401 17.61 0.19 -8.36
CA ASN A 401 17.74 -1.05 -7.62
C ASN A 401 18.94 -1.85 -8.18
N GLN A 402 19.74 -2.43 -7.34
CA GLN A 402 20.92 -3.18 -7.74
C GLN A 402 21.06 -4.46 -6.91
N ILE A 403 21.42 -5.56 -7.56
CA ILE A 403 21.75 -6.82 -6.89
C ILE A 403 23.24 -6.82 -6.59
N PHE A 404 23.58 -6.84 -5.29
CA PHE A 404 24.97 -6.82 -4.87
C PHE A 404 25.53 -8.19 -4.50
N LEU A 405 24.65 -9.12 -4.08
CA LEU A 405 25.02 -10.52 -3.83
C LEU A 405 23.97 -11.44 -4.44
N ASN A 406 24.46 -12.58 -4.95
CA ASN A 406 23.66 -13.66 -5.50
C ASN A 406 24.17 -14.96 -4.92
N ILE A 407 23.54 -15.46 -3.84
CA ILE A 407 24.04 -16.54 -3.00
C ILE A 407 23.23 -17.81 -3.32
N PRO A 408 23.87 -18.91 -3.77
CA PRO A 408 23.18 -20.17 -3.99
C PRO A 408 22.51 -20.67 -2.69
N LEU A 409 21.22 -21.01 -2.73
CA LEU A 409 20.48 -21.50 -1.55
C LEU A 409 21.10 -22.79 -0.99
N GLN A 410 21.64 -23.67 -1.84
CA GLN A 410 22.37 -24.85 -1.39
C GLN A 410 23.53 -24.51 -0.46
N SER A 411 24.24 -23.40 -0.72
CA SER A 411 25.36 -22.97 0.13
C SER A 411 24.91 -22.36 1.46
N ILE A 412 23.64 -21.97 1.58
CA ILE A 412 23.06 -21.43 2.80
C ILE A 412 22.62 -22.55 3.73
N PHE A 413 21.92 -23.54 3.21
CA PHE A 413 21.31 -24.56 4.06
C PHE A 413 22.26 -25.65 4.50
N ASN A 414 23.13 -26.15 3.65
CA ASN A 414 24.19 -27.13 3.94
C ASN A 414 23.82 -28.09 5.11
N ASN A 415 22.72 -28.86 4.96
CA ASN A 415 22.10 -29.73 5.97
C ASN A 415 21.37 -29.04 7.14
N LYS A 416 21.12 -27.73 7.09
CA LYS A 416 20.31 -27.02 8.08
C LYS A 416 18.87 -26.83 7.62
N ASN A 417 17.94 -26.91 8.56
CA ASN A 417 16.52 -26.67 8.29
C ASN A 417 16.27 -25.18 8.01
N LYS A 418 15.50 -24.91 6.96
CA LYS A 418 15.11 -23.55 6.54
C LYS A 418 14.40 -22.76 7.64
N ASN A 419 13.69 -23.44 8.53
CA ASN A 419 12.90 -22.86 9.60
C ASN A 419 13.71 -22.48 10.86
N SER A 420 14.99 -22.89 10.93
CA SER A 420 15.86 -22.64 12.10
C SER A 420 16.92 -21.59 11.85
N VAL A 421 16.90 -20.92 10.71
CA VAL A 421 17.88 -19.91 10.32
C VAL A 421 17.23 -18.69 9.68
N PHE A 422 17.92 -17.55 9.74
CA PHE A 422 17.52 -16.32 9.07
C PHE A 422 18.75 -15.53 8.60
N VAL A 423 18.54 -14.61 7.67
CA VAL A 423 19.57 -13.71 7.17
C VAL A 423 19.37 -12.30 7.75
N ASP A 424 20.36 -11.82 8.48
CA ASP A 424 20.43 -10.43 8.98
C ASP A 424 21.30 -9.62 8.02
N MET A 425 20.73 -8.53 7.49
CA MET A 425 21.32 -7.68 6.45
C MET A 425 21.47 -6.26 6.96
N LYS A 426 22.60 -5.62 6.67
CA LYS A 426 22.84 -4.21 7.01
C LYS A 426 23.60 -3.49 5.91
N ILE A 427 23.22 -2.23 5.68
CA ILE A 427 24.01 -1.26 4.91
C ILE A 427 24.67 -0.31 5.89
N LEU A 428 25.99 -0.14 5.77
CA LEU A 428 26.75 0.84 6.53
C LEU A 428 27.38 1.85 5.58
N SER A 429 27.30 3.13 5.93
CA SER A 429 28.07 4.21 5.30
C SER A 429 28.62 5.08 6.41
N ASN A 430 29.91 5.44 6.31
CA ASN A 430 30.63 6.19 7.34
C ASN A 430 30.45 5.57 8.77
N ASN A 431 30.52 4.25 8.86
CA ASN A 431 30.31 3.45 10.06
C ASN A 431 28.92 3.57 10.73
N LYS A 432 27.95 4.22 10.09
CA LYS A 432 26.57 4.30 10.53
C LYS A 432 25.70 3.31 9.76
N ILE A 433 24.77 2.67 10.43
CA ILE A 433 23.75 1.84 9.78
C ILE A 433 22.79 2.76 9.06
N ILE A 434 22.69 2.62 7.73
CA ILE A 434 21.74 3.35 6.88
C ILE A 434 20.40 2.62 6.86
N ASP A 435 20.45 1.30 6.71
CA ASP A 435 19.28 0.45 6.74
C ASP A 435 19.64 -0.98 7.14
N SER A 436 18.63 -1.72 7.60
CA SER A 436 18.78 -3.14 7.96
C SER A 436 17.49 -3.91 7.62
N GLY A 437 17.66 -5.17 7.24
CA GLY A 437 16.56 -6.06 6.91
C GLY A 437 16.82 -7.47 7.42
N ILE A 438 15.75 -8.24 7.55
CA ILE A 438 15.80 -9.66 7.91
C ILE A 438 15.05 -10.46 6.86
N HIS A 439 15.65 -11.56 6.42
CA HIS A 439 14.99 -12.50 5.51
C HIS A 439 14.83 -13.87 6.15
N TYR A 440 13.59 -14.38 6.12
CA TYR A 440 13.22 -15.73 6.56
C TYR A 440 12.91 -16.58 5.34
N PHE A 441 13.26 -17.86 5.38
CA PHE A 441 13.10 -18.79 4.27
C PHE A 441 11.78 -19.57 4.28
N VAL A 442 10.97 -19.35 5.30
CA VAL A 442 9.67 -19.99 5.49
C VAL A 442 8.64 -18.97 5.94
N LYS A 443 7.35 -19.33 5.88
CA LYS A 443 6.29 -18.48 6.41
C LYS A 443 6.47 -18.25 7.92
N PRO A 444 5.98 -17.15 8.49
CA PRO A 444 6.11 -16.87 9.92
C PRO A 444 5.68 -18.03 10.85
N LYS A 445 4.60 -18.73 10.51
CA LYS A 445 4.11 -19.89 11.31
C LYS A 445 5.03 -21.11 11.28
N ASP A 446 5.85 -21.21 10.25
CA ASP A 446 6.73 -22.37 10.04
C ASP A 446 8.15 -22.13 10.62
N ILE A 447 8.43 -20.91 11.15
CA ILE A 447 9.68 -20.63 11.83
C ILE A 447 9.68 -21.37 13.18
N ALA A 448 10.74 -22.12 13.48
CA ALA A 448 10.90 -22.88 14.71
C ALA A 448 11.22 -21.95 15.91
N LEU A 449 10.34 -20.96 16.17
CA LEU A 449 10.53 -20.01 17.28
C LEU A 449 10.48 -20.73 18.62
N GLU A 450 11.43 -20.39 19.49
CA GLU A 450 11.44 -20.78 20.88
C GLU A 450 10.82 -19.68 21.75
N ASN A 451 10.40 -20.02 22.97
CA ASN A 451 9.91 -19.04 23.92
C ASN A 451 11.02 -18.03 24.27
N ALA A 452 10.80 -16.78 23.88
CA ALA A 452 11.75 -15.71 24.07
C ALA A 452 11.52 -15.01 25.42
N SER A 453 12.58 -14.92 26.24
CA SER A 453 12.60 -14.01 27.39
C SER A 453 13.03 -12.63 26.92
N ILE A 454 12.12 -11.65 27.00
CA ILE A 454 12.37 -10.28 26.57
C ILE A 454 12.57 -9.40 27.79
N ILE A 455 13.70 -8.68 27.82
CA ILE A 455 14.01 -7.66 28.82
C ILE A 455 13.92 -6.31 28.13
N ALA A 456 13.07 -5.44 28.65
CA ALA A 456 12.95 -4.05 28.21
C ALA A 456 13.63 -3.13 29.23
N THR A 457 14.47 -2.23 28.77
CA THR A 457 15.06 -1.17 29.58
C THR A 457 14.82 0.18 28.92
N ILE A 458 14.55 1.19 29.74
CA ILE A 458 14.35 2.57 29.25
C ILE A 458 15.62 3.36 29.62
N GLU A 459 16.33 3.85 28.60
CA GLU A 459 17.49 4.72 28.78
C GLU A 459 17.22 6.04 28.07
N LYS A 460 17.08 7.10 28.83
CA LYS A 460 16.64 8.41 28.33
C LYS A 460 15.28 8.23 27.62
N ASN A 461 15.16 8.54 26.36
CA ASN A 461 13.92 8.42 25.55
C ASN A 461 13.96 7.20 24.59
N VAL A 462 14.74 6.17 24.94
CA VAL A 462 14.93 4.98 24.09
C VAL A 462 14.56 3.73 24.89
N ILE A 463 13.67 2.91 24.33
CA ILE A 463 13.37 1.58 24.85
C ILE A 463 14.33 0.60 24.19
N LYS A 464 15.18 -0.05 24.99
CA LYS A 464 16.09 -1.11 24.54
C LYS A 464 15.46 -2.46 24.87
N LEU A 465 15.37 -3.31 23.86
CA LEU A 465 14.89 -4.68 23.98
C LEU A 465 16.05 -5.65 23.82
N LYS A 466 16.15 -6.60 24.73
CA LYS A 466 17.11 -7.70 24.68
C LYS A 466 16.36 -9.02 24.82
N SER A 467 16.75 -10.02 24.03
CA SER A 467 16.17 -11.35 24.10
C SER A 467 17.26 -12.42 24.06
N ASN A 468 16.97 -13.58 24.66
CA ASN A 468 17.84 -14.76 24.66
C ASN A 468 17.80 -15.53 23.31
N THR A 469 16.70 -15.45 22.60
CA THR A 469 16.50 -16.03 21.26
C THR A 469 15.78 -15.03 20.35
N LEU A 470 15.51 -15.35 19.09
CA LEU A 470 14.82 -14.49 18.16
C LEU A 470 13.40 -14.18 18.66
N ALA A 471 13.15 -12.91 18.96
CA ALA A 471 11.82 -12.39 19.21
C ALA A 471 11.36 -11.59 17.97
N LYS A 472 10.25 -12.00 17.35
CA LYS A 472 9.74 -11.42 16.11
C LYS A 472 8.42 -10.70 16.34
N ASN A 473 8.21 -9.57 15.63
CA ASN A 473 6.99 -8.78 15.68
C ASN A 473 6.62 -8.32 17.11
N ILE A 474 7.62 -7.82 17.86
CA ILE A 474 7.38 -7.31 19.21
C ILE A 474 6.45 -6.09 19.11
N TYR A 475 5.38 -6.13 19.89
CA TYR A 475 4.45 -5.02 20.03
C TYR A 475 4.71 -4.29 21.34
N LEU A 476 4.81 -2.97 21.28
CA LEU A 476 4.91 -2.11 22.45
C LEU A 476 3.65 -1.25 22.53
N SER A 477 3.01 -1.26 23.68
CA SER A 477 1.86 -0.39 23.97
C SER A 477 2.16 0.47 25.19
N SER A 478 1.62 1.68 25.20
CA SER A 478 1.59 2.58 26.35
C SER A 478 0.15 2.72 26.81
N ASN A 479 -0.05 2.89 28.10
CA ASN A 479 -1.36 3.17 28.69
C ASN A 479 -1.67 4.67 28.73
N ASP A 480 -0.82 5.52 28.19
CA ASP A 480 -0.94 6.98 28.18
C ASP A 480 -1.68 7.50 26.94
#